data_41ce49d153264c723f9fe779414f1f57
#
_entry.id   41ce49d153264c723f9fe779414f1f57
#
_cell.length_a   1.000
_cell.length_b   1.000
_cell.length_c   1.000
_cell.angle_alpha   90.00
_cell.angle_beta   90.00
_cell.angle_gamma   90.00
#
_symmetry.space_group_name_H-M   'P 1'
#
loop_
_entity.id
_entity.type
_entity.pdbx_description
1 polymer ?
#
loop_
_entity_poly.entity_id
_entity_poly.type
_entity_poly.pdbx_seq_one_letter_code
_entity_poly.pdbx_strand_id
1 'polypeptide(L)'
;KNSEHFFHNETTDSDAEVIGFYIGAKDVEDTGYKYCGPVTKEDLQRERSGFNDGILVHIDDIEPEKMDEGDGWSITDFRLPISKKNGSSTTVFNAKFMPGAIHKKHMHTNCEEIYYIVSGKGIAGAGGEKTYIKAGHFHYIPKSVEHWLYNTSETEPIHAVGLYIGSGSVEETGYVYLGDVTGEDLII
;
A
#
# COMPACT_ATOMS: atom_id res chain seq x y z
N LYS A 1 -17.83 -0.83 -6.31
CA LYS A 1 -18.33 -0.42 -7.65
C LYS A 1 -19.71 0.23 -7.49
N ASN A 2 -20.03 1.17 -8.37
CA ASN A 2 -21.34 1.88 -8.42
C ASN A 2 -21.68 2.71 -7.16
N SER A 3 -20.70 3.17 -6.42
CA SER A 3 -20.89 4.10 -5.32
C SER A 3 -20.59 5.51 -5.79
N GLU A 4 -21.52 6.44 -5.53
CA GLU A 4 -21.26 7.86 -5.67
C GLU A 4 -20.28 8.29 -4.58
N HIS A 5 -19.26 9.05 -4.98
CA HIS A 5 -18.28 9.57 -4.05
C HIS A 5 -17.69 10.87 -4.56
N PHE A 6 -17.18 11.65 -3.64
CA PHE A 6 -16.46 12.89 -3.93
C PHE A 6 -15.33 13.10 -2.93
N PHE A 7 -14.44 13.98 -3.28
CA PHE A 7 -13.40 14.53 -2.40
C PHE A 7 -13.51 16.04 -2.38
N HIS A 8 -13.49 16.63 -1.20
CA HIS A 8 -13.53 18.07 -0.98
C HIS A 8 -12.39 18.48 -0.05
N ASN A 9 -11.54 19.40 -0.52
CA ASN A 9 -10.52 20.01 0.32
C ASN A 9 -11.16 21.15 1.11
N GLU A 10 -11.30 20.99 2.42
CA GLU A 10 -11.93 22.00 3.29
C GLU A 10 -11.00 23.16 3.63
N THR A 11 -9.69 23.05 3.32
CA THR A 11 -8.73 24.12 3.55
C THR A 11 -8.71 25.10 2.39
N THR A 12 -8.43 26.38 2.66
CA THR A 12 -8.34 27.44 1.65
C THR A 12 -6.91 27.89 1.37
N ASP A 13 -5.95 27.41 2.15
CA ASP A 13 -4.56 27.85 2.20
C ASP A 13 -3.53 26.74 1.96
N SER A 14 -3.99 25.52 1.80
CA SER A 14 -3.13 24.36 1.53
C SER A 14 -3.79 23.36 0.59
N ASP A 15 -2.98 22.69 -0.22
CA ASP A 15 -3.40 21.61 -1.10
C ASP A 15 -3.64 20.32 -0.31
N ALA A 16 -4.61 19.52 -0.75
CA ALA A 16 -4.75 18.13 -0.30
C ALA A 16 -4.10 17.22 -1.35
N GLU A 17 -3.16 16.39 -0.90
CA GLU A 17 -2.52 15.38 -1.74
C GLU A 17 -3.19 14.03 -1.55
N VAL A 18 -3.56 13.39 -2.64
CA VAL A 18 -4.24 12.08 -2.64
C VAL A 18 -3.53 11.12 -3.57
N ILE A 19 -3.27 9.92 -3.06
CA ILE A 19 -2.78 8.80 -3.87
C ILE A 19 -3.94 7.85 -4.09
N GLY A 20 -4.34 7.67 -5.35
CA GLY A 20 -5.47 6.83 -5.74
C GLY A 20 -5.05 5.64 -6.59
N PHE A 21 -5.72 4.50 -6.39
CA PHE A 21 -5.54 3.29 -7.18
C PHE A 21 -6.87 2.81 -7.75
N TYR A 22 -6.93 2.62 -9.06
CA TYR A 22 -8.06 1.99 -9.73
C TYR A 22 -7.78 0.50 -9.86
N ILE A 23 -8.49 -0.32 -9.08
CA ILE A 23 -8.28 -1.76 -9.05
C ILE A 23 -9.19 -2.44 -10.05
N GLY A 24 -8.57 -3.17 -11.01
CA GLY A 24 -9.30 -3.91 -12.04
C GLY A 24 -9.78 -3.04 -13.21
N ALA A 25 -9.22 -1.85 -13.39
CA ALA A 25 -9.38 -1.01 -14.58
C ALA A 25 -8.02 -0.86 -15.28
N LYS A 26 -8.00 -0.89 -16.60
CA LYS A 26 -6.80 -0.77 -17.42
C LYS A 26 -6.33 0.69 -17.52
N ASP A 27 -7.27 1.59 -17.51
CA ASP A 27 -7.10 3.04 -17.62
C ASP A 27 -8.27 3.76 -16.93
N VAL A 28 -8.25 5.08 -16.94
CA VAL A 28 -9.30 5.91 -16.34
C VAL A 28 -10.65 5.72 -17.07
N GLU A 29 -10.64 5.53 -18.37
CA GLU A 29 -11.85 5.35 -19.18
C GLU A 29 -12.55 4.02 -18.83
N ASP A 30 -11.77 2.96 -18.56
CA ASP A 30 -12.26 1.63 -18.17
C ASP A 30 -12.82 1.59 -16.72
N THR A 31 -12.63 2.64 -15.93
CA THR A 31 -13.21 2.73 -14.57
C THR A 31 -14.73 2.78 -14.56
N GLY A 32 -15.34 3.14 -15.69
CA GLY A 32 -16.77 3.39 -15.77
C GLY A 32 -17.19 4.68 -15.04
N TYR A 33 -16.29 5.66 -14.98
CA TYR A 33 -16.57 6.97 -14.37
C TYR A 33 -17.87 7.59 -14.92
N LYS A 34 -18.73 8.01 -14.01
CA LYS A 34 -19.96 8.73 -14.33
C LYS A 34 -20.06 9.99 -13.46
N TYR A 35 -20.09 11.13 -14.11
CA TYR A 35 -20.32 12.38 -13.40
C TYR A 35 -21.77 12.44 -12.89
N CYS A 36 -21.94 12.65 -11.58
CA CYS A 36 -23.25 12.68 -10.91
C CYS A 36 -23.74 14.09 -10.57
N GLY A 37 -22.93 15.11 -10.78
CA GLY A 37 -23.27 16.50 -10.48
C GLY A 37 -22.21 17.20 -9.65
N PRO A 38 -22.37 18.52 -9.40
CA PRO A 38 -21.50 19.27 -8.51
C PRO A 38 -21.77 18.88 -7.05
N VAL A 39 -20.72 18.91 -6.22
CA VAL A 39 -20.88 18.73 -4.78
C VAL A 39 -21.65 19.90 -4.18
N THR A 40 -22.70 19.62 -3.45
CA THR A 40 -23.58 20.60 -2.81
C THR A 40 -23.28 20.74 -1.31
N LYS A 41 -23.88 21.74 -0.67
CA LYS A 41 -23.76 21.89 0.80
C LYS A 41 -24.41 20.73 1.56
N GLU A 42 -25.46 20.18 1.02
CA GLU A 42 -26.17 19.03 1.56
C GLU A 42 -25.30 17.77 1.50
N ASP A 43 -24.52 17.60 0.43
CA ASP A 43 -23.56 16.48 0.30
C ASP A 43 -22.47 16.56 1.35
N LEU A 44 -21.97 17.76 1.67
CA LEU A 44 -20.95 17.97 2.70
C LEU A 44 -21.46 17.69 4.13
N GLN A 45 -22.79 17.76 4.34
CA GLN A 45 -23.44 17.52 5.64
C GLN A 45 -23.98 16.09 5.79
N ARG A 46 -23.95 15.30 4.71
CA ARG A 46 -24.51 13.96 4.70
C ARG A 46 -23.65 13.01 5.54
N GLU A 47 -24.27 12.43 6.56
CA GLU A 47 -23.65 11.34 7.31
C GLU A 47 -23.58 10.07 6.45
N ARG A 48 -22.49 9.31 6.59
CA ARG A 48 -22.34 8.01 5.93
C ARG A 48 -23.29 6.98 6.55
N SER A 49 -24.06 6.30 5.72
CA SER A 49 -25.08 5.35 6.16
C SER A 49 -24.66 3.88 6.06
N GLY A 50 -23.35 3.57 6.05
CA GLY A 50 -22.86 2.19 6.16
C GLY A 50 -22.00 1.70 4.97
N PHE A 51 -21.81 0.38 4.91
CA PHE A 51 -20.86 -0.31 4.01
C PHE A 51 -21.08 -0.09 2.51
N ASN A 52 -22.30 0.24 2.07
CA ASN A 52 -22.61 0.44 0.66
C ASN A 52 -22.05 1.75 0.09
N ASP A 53 -21.67 2.69 0.96
CA ASP A 53 -21.17 4.01 0.58
C ASP A 53 -19.62 4.08 0.57
N GLY A 54 -18.96 2.92 0.65
CA GLY A 54 -17.51 2.81 0.77
C GLY A 54 -17.03 2.83 2.22
N ILE A 55 -15.74 2.58 2.42
CA ILE A 55 -15.10 2.50 3.72
C ILE A 55 -14.18 3.71 3.87
N LEU A 56 -14.30 4.41 5.00
CA LEU A 56 -13.36 5.44 5.43
C LEU A 56 -12.85 5.05 6.80
N VAL A 57 -11.53 4.88 6.92
CA VAL A 57 -10.87 4.58 8.19
C VAL A 57 -9.67 5.52 8.36
N HIS A 58 -9.39 5.89 9.59
CA HIS A 58 -8.14 6.57 9.93
C HIS A 58 -7.10 5.53 10.30
N ILE A 59 -5.86 5.71 9.87
CA ILE A 59 -4.80 4.72 10.09
C ILE A 59 -4.50 4.49 11.58
N ASP A 60 -4.65 5.50 12.41
CA ASP A 60 -4.41 5.39 13.85
C ASP A 60 -5.49 4.56 14.57
N ASP A 61 -6.66 4.37 13.96
CA ASP A 61 -7.73 3.53 14.49
C ASP A 61 -7.54 2.04 14.15
N ILE A 62 -6.51 1.70 13.36
CA ILE A 62 -6.21 0.34 12.93
C ILE A 62 -5.10 -0.24 13.81
N GLU A 63 -5.40 -1.31 14.52
CA GLU A 63 -4.38 -2.02 15.30
C GLU A 63 -3.29 -2.61 14.39
N PRO A 64 -2.00 -2.51 14.78
CA PRO A 64 -0.92 -3.14 14.05
C PRO A 64 -1.08 -4.66 14.03
N GLU A 65 -0.79 -5.28 12.89
CA GLU A 65 -0.67 -6.74 12.80
C GLU A 65 0.58 -7.20 13.57
N LYS A 66 0.47 -8.35 14.24
CA LYS A 66 1.62 -8.98 14.88
C LYS A 66 2.49 -9.62 13.82
N MET A 67 3.76 -9.21 13.78
CA MET A 67 4.74 -9.73 12.84
C MET A 67 5.74 -10.57 13.61
N ASP A 68 5.91 -11.84 13.22
CA ASP A 68 6.94 -12.70 13.78
C ASP A 68 8.28 -12.44 13.09
N GLU A 69 9.33 -12.19 13.88
CA GLU A 69 10.68 -11.91 13.36
C GLU A 69 11.25 -13.07 12.50
N GLY A 70 10.74 -14.28 12.72
CA GLY A 70 11.13 -15.48 11.96
C GLY A 70 10.72 -15.49 10.50
N ASP A 71 9.73 -14.70 10.12
CA ASP A 71 9.14 -14.70 8.77
C ASP A 71 9.83 -13.73 7.78
N GLY A 72 11.00 -13.22 8.14
CA GLY A 72 11.75 -12.32 7.25
C GLY A 72 11.30 -10.86 7.31
N TRP A 73 10.52 -10.51 8.31
CA TRP A 73 9.98 -9.18 8.51
C TRP A 73 10.79 -8.41 9.56
N SER A 74 11.26 -7.24 9.22
CA SER A 74 11.76 -6.23 10.17
C SER A 74 10.88 -4.99 10.11
N ILE A 75 9.57 -5.21 10.09
CA ILE A 75 8.55 -4.16 10.03
C ILE A 75 8.00 -4.00 11.44
N THR A 76 8.02 -2.79 11.96
CA THR A 76 7.56 -2.53 13.34
C THR A 76 6.16 -1.96 13.44
N ASP A 77 5.63 -1.41 12.34
CA ASP A 77 4.27 -0.88 12.28
C ASP A 77 3.66 -1.28 10.93
N PHE A 78 2.91 -2.38 10.94
CA PHE A 78 2.23 -2.92 9.77
C PHE A 78 0.73 -2.99 10.04
N ARG A 79 -0.04 -2.22 9.28
CA ARG A 79 -1.49 -2.09 9.49
C ARG A 79 -2.23 -2.34 8.20
N LEU A 80 -3.41 -2.96 8.31
CA LEU A 80 -4.27 -3.33 7.19
C LEU A 80 -5.60 -2.56 7.25
N PRO A 81 -5.62 -1.28 6.83
CA PRO A 81 -6.83 -0.46 6.91
C PRO A 81 -7.96 -0.98 6.03
N ILE A 82 -7.66 -1.62 4.91
CA ILE A 82 -8.62 -2.23 3.99
C ILE A 82 -8.21 -3.68 3.73
N SER A 83 -9.15 -4.62 3.93
CA SER A 83 -8.93 -6.05 3.72
C SER A 83 -10.27 -6.79 3.62
N LYS A 84 -10.25 -8.11 3.57
CA LYS A 84 -11.47 -8.95 3.64
C LYS A 84 -12.26 -8.74 4.93
N LYS A 85 -11.63 -8.31 6.02
CA LYS A 85 -12.31 -7.99 7.29
C LYS A 85 -13.38 -6.91 7.11
N ASN A 86 -13.21 -6.05 6.13
CA ASN A 86 -14.18 -5.00 5.75
C ASN A 86 -14.70 -5.13 4.31
N GLY A 87 -14.70 -6.36 3.77
CA GLY A 87 -15.37 -6.71 2.52
C GLY A 87 -14.58 -6.46 1.23
N SER A 88 -13.31 -6.08 1.33
CA SER A 88 -12.48 -5.88 0.14
C SER A 88 -11.86 -7.21 -0.35
N SER A 89 -11.75 -7.36 -1.67
CA SER A 89 -10.97 -8.43 -2.32
C SER A 89 -9.49 -8.03 -2.56
N THR A 90 -9.09 -6.88 -2.07
CA THR A 90 -7.74 -6.34 -2.14
C THR A 90 -7.35 -5.86 -0.75
N THR A 91 -6.14 -6.15 -0.33
CA THR A 91 -5.61 -5.65 0.92
C THR A 91 -4.82 -4.37 0.66
N VAL A 92 -5.11 -3.33 1.44
CA VAL A 92 -4.27 -2.14 1.54
C VAL A 92 -3.45 -2.27 2.81
N PHE A 93 -2.15 -2.05 2.70
CA PHE A 93 -1.26 -2.02 3.84
C PHE A 93 -0.60 -0.65 4.02
N ASN A 94 -0.30 -0.34 5.26
CA ASN A 94 0.54 0.78 5.67
C ASN A 94 1.69 0.20 6.49
N ALA A 95 2.92 0.42 6.08
CA ALA A 95 4.10 -0.19 6.67
C ALA A 95 5.18 0.84 7.00
N LYS A 96 5.80 0.70 8.18
CA LYS A 96 7.00 1.46 8.55
C LYS A 96 8.16 0.50 8.77
N PHE A 97 9.16 0.64 7.92
CA PHE A 97 10.43 -0.08 8.00
C PHE A 97 11.41 0.77 8.79
N MET A 98 11.81 0.30 9.97
CA MET A 98 12.73 1.03 10.83
C MET A 98 14.13 1.21 10.21
N PRO A 99 14.96 2.10 10.73
CA PRO A 99 16.34 2.22 10.28
C PRO A 99 17.06 0.89 10.25
N GLY A 100 17.70 0.56 9.10
CA GLY A 100 18.38 -0.71 8.88
C GLY A 100 17.47 -1.93 8.67
N ALA A 101 16.16 -1.77 8.67
CA ALA A 101 15.24 -2.88 8.46
C ALA A 101 15.33 -3.45 7.04
N ILE A 102 15.22 -4.77 6.96
CA ILE A 102 15.21 -5.52 5.70
C ILE A 102 13.92 -6.33 5.63
N HIS A 103 13.12 -6.07 4.60
CA HIS A 103 12.10 -7.02 4.17
C HIS A 103 12.79 -8.00 3.23
N LYS A 104 12.99 -9.23 3.69
CA LYS A 104 13.80 -10.26 3.05
C LYS A 104 13.25 -10.67 1.68
N LYS A 105 14.05 -11.38 0.90
CA LYS A 105 13.64 -11.88 -0.42
C LYS A 105 12.43 -12.80 -0.31
N HIS A 106 11.40 -12.46 -1.02
CA HIS A 106 10.15 -13.21 -1.07
C HIS A 106 9.42 -12.98 -2.38
N MET A 107 8.34 -13.70 -2.60
CA MET A 107 7.40 -13.45 -3.69
C MET A 107 5.97 -13.73 -3.24
N HIS A 108 5.02 -13.19 -3.97
CA HIS A 108 3.59 -13.50 -3.83
C HIS A 108 3.09 -14.25 -5.07
N THR A 109 2.59 -15.48 -4.87
CA THR A 109 2.13 -16.31 -6.01
C THR A 109 0.71 -15.97 -6.45
N ASN A 110 -0.11 -15.37 -5.58
CA ASN A 110 -1.54 -15.18 -5.81
C ASN A 110 -1.93 -13.74 -6.13
N CYS A 111 -1.08 -12.77 -5.84
CA CYS A 111 -1.39 -11.35 -6.06
C CYS A 111 -0.24 -10.60 -6.73
N GLU A 112 -0.57 -9.46 -7.31
CA GLU A 112 0.38 -8.42 -7.66
C GLU A 112 0.54 -7.51 -6.44
N GLU A 113 1.72 -6.91 -6.29
CA GLU A 113 1.97 -5.92 -5.26
C GLU A 113 2.31 -4.58 -5.91
N ILE A 114 1.78 -3.52 -5.35
CA ILE A 114 2.22 -2.16 -5.64
C ILE A 114 2.38 -1.40 -4.34
N TYR A 115 3.45 -0.63 -4.20
CA TYR A 115 3.58 0.28 -3.09
C TYR A 115 4.14 1.63 -3.51
N TYR A 116 3.81 2.63 -2.72
CA TYR A 116 4.28 4.00 -2.82
C TYR A 116 5.08 4.37 -1.58
N ILE A 117 6.24 4.98 -1.78
CA ILE A 117 7.06 5.49 -0.69
C ILE A 117 6.58 6.89 -0.31
N VAL A 118 5.97 6.99 0.85
CA VAL A 118 5.48 8.25 1.44
C VAL A 118 6.65 9.08 1.98
N SER A 119 7.58 8.41 2.68
CA SER A 119 8.78 9.06 3.23
C SER A 119 9.92 8.05 3.39
N GLY A 120 11.13 8.56 3.57
CA GLY A 120 12.33 7.74 3.72
C GLY A 120 13.00 7.40 2.38
N LYS A 121 14.04 6.58 2.45
CA LYS A 121 14.83 6.14 1.30
C LYS A 121 15.48 4.78 1.57
N GLY A 122 15.78 4.04 0.52
CA GLY A 122 16.40 2.73 0.64
C GLY A 122 16.81 2.13 -0.69
N ILE A 123 16.97 0.82 -0.70
CA ILE A 123 17.22 0.00 -1.87
C ILE A 123 16.08 -1.00 -1.98
N ALA A 124 15.51 -1.12 -3.17
CA ALA A 124 14.53 -2.15 -3.50
C ALA A 124 15.10 -3.06 -4.59
N GLY A 125 14.86 -4.35 -4.46
CA GLY A 125 15.15 -5.35 -5.49
C GLY A 125 13.89 -6.02 -5.99
N ALA A 126 13.83 -6.31 -7.30
CA ALA A 126 12.79 -7.13 -7.92
C ALA A 126 13.29 -7.81 -9.18
N GLY A 127 13.05 -9.11 -9.32
CA GLY A 127 13.38 -9.88 -10.53
C GLY A 127 14.88 -9.90 -10.86
N GLY A 128 15.75 -9.79 -9.85
CA GLY A 128 17.21 -9.74 -10.01
C GLY A 128 17.77 -8.33 -10.26
N GLU A 129 16.92 -7.33 -10.46
CA GLU A 129 17.31 -5.93 -10.55
C GLU A 129 17.18 -5.21 -9.22
N LYS A 130 17.93 -4.14 -9.02
CA LYS A 130 17.91 -3.34 -7.80
C LYS A 130 18.06 -1.86 -8.10
N THR A 131 17.43 -1.04 -7.29
CA THR A 131 17.41 0.40 -7.48
C THR A 131 17.31 1.16 -6.15
N TYR A 132 17.82 2.39 -6.14
CA TYR A 132 17.53 3.31 -5.04
C TYR A 132 16.10 3.79 -5.11
N ILE A 133 15.42 3.76 -3.96
CA ILE A 133 14.08 4.30 -3.80
C ILE A 133 14.05 5.41 -2.75
N LYS A 134 13.10 6.31 -2.89
CA LYS A 134 12.83 7.40 -1.93
C LYS A 134 11.37 7.85 -2.05
N ALA A 135 10.96 8.76 -1.18
CA ALA A 135 9.65 9.41 -1.26
C ALA A 135 9.29 9.82 -2.70
N GLY A 136 8.07 9.54 -3.11
CA GLY A 136 7.54 9.77 -4.45
C GLY A 136 7.69 8.60 -5.43
N HIS A 137 8.43 7.54 -5.08
CA HIS A 137 8.54 6.36 -5.95
C HIS A 137 7.36 5.41 -5.76
N PHE A 138 6.85 4.90 -6.88
CA PHE A 138 6.00 3.73 -6.97
C PHE A 138 6.84 2.51 -7.38
N HIS A 139 6.56 1.36 -6.79
CA HIS A 139 7.11 0.08 -7.21
C HIS A 139 5.96 -0.88 -7.49
N TYR A 140 5.87 -1.37 -8.72
CA TYR A 140 4.92 -2.40 -9.13
C TYR A 140 5.65 -3.73 -9.30
N ILE A 141 5.13 -4.77 -8.69
CA ILE A 141 5.72 -6.10 -8.63
C ILE A 141 4.69 -7.12 -9.14
N PRO A 142 4.93 -7.74 -10.30
CA PRO A 142 4.07 -8.81 -10.82
C PRO A 142 4.05 -10.04 -9.90
N LYS A 143 3.03 -10.89 -10.08
CA LYS A 143 2.96 -12.19 -9.39
C LYS A 143 4.23 -13.00 -9.61
N SER A 144 4.66 -13.70 -8.56
CA SER A 144 5.79 -14.63 -8.55
C SER A 144 7.14 -13.98 -8.89
N VAL A 145 7.25 -12.67 -8.85
CA VAL A 145 8.54 -11.98 -8.96
C VAL A 145 9.15 -11.86 -7.57
N GLU A 146 10.37 -12.38 -7.40
CA GLU A 146 11.17 -12.16 -6.19
C GLU A 146 11.38 -10.67 -5.97
N HIS A 147 11.18 -10.21 -4.73
CA HIS A 147 11.44 -8.83 -4.36
C HIS A 147 11.82 -8.70 -2.89
N TRP A 148 12.38 -7.54 -2.57
CA TRP A 148 12.83 -7.20 -1.23
C TRP A 148 13.00 -5.70 -1.08
N LEU A 149 13.11 -5.23 0.18
CA LEU A 149 13.32 -3.83 0.52
C LEU A 149 14.33 -3.71 1.67
N TYR A 150 15.25 -2.77 1.55
CA TYR A 150 16.20 -2.41 2.61
C TYR A 150 16.16 -0.92 2.92
N ASN A 151 15.94 -0.57 4.18
CA ASN A 151 16.08 0.80 4.66
C ASN A 151 17.57 1.09 4.93
N THR A 152 18.18 1.90 4.07
CA THR A 152 19.60 2.27 4.18
C THR A 152 19.88 3.39 5.17
N SER A 153 18.84 3.99 5.77
CA SER A 153 19.00 5.05 6.77
C SER A 153 19.37 4.45 8.12
N GLU A 154 20.18 5.17 8.87
CA GLU A 154 20.49 4.86 10.27
C GLU A 154 19.51 5.52 11.25
N THR A 155 18.72 6.49 10.80
CA THR A 155 17.90 7.33 11.67
C THR A 155 16.44 7.44 11.26
N GLU A 156 16.14 7.32 9.96
CA GLU A 156 14.80 7.60 9.42
C GLU A 156 14.11 6.31 8.96
N PRO A 157 12.85 6.09 9.33
CA PRO A 157 12.08 4.98 8.81
C PRO A 157 11.71 5.22 7.34
N ILE A 158 11.50 4.13 6.59
CA ILE A 158 10.74 4.16 5.35
C ILE A 158 9.27 3.98 5.71
N HIS A 159 8.41 4.88 5.24
CA HIS A 159 6.97 4.74 5.30
C HIS A 159 6.45 4.41 3.90
N ALA A 160 5.78 3.29 3.76
CA ALA A 160 5.18 2.83 2.51
C ALA A 160 3.69 2.54 2.69
N VAL A 161 2.91 2.88 1.66
CA VAL A 161 1.51 2.47 1.52
C VAL A 161 1.41 1.63 0.26
N GLY A 162 0.79 0.46 0.35
CA GLY A 162 0.69 -0.43 -0.79
C GLY A 162 -0.53 -1.33 -0.79
N LEU A 163 -0.61 -2.14 -1.82
CA LEU A 163 -1.74 -3.04 -2.08
C LEU A 163 -1.28 -4.42 -2.49
N TYR A 164 -1.97 -5.43 -1.98
CA TYR A 164 -1.97 -6.80 -2.53
C TYR A 164 -3.22 -6.95 -3.40
N ILE A 165 -3.05 -6.79 -4.72
CA ILE A 165 -4.15 -6.75 -5.69
C ILE A 165 -4.67 -8.16 -5.94
N GLY A 166 -5.94 -8.39 -5.61
CA GLY A 166 -6.58 -9.70 -5.77
C GLY A 166 -6.44 -10.64 -4.55
N SER A 167 -5.87 -10.14 -3.44
CA SER A 167 -5.79 -10.87 -2.17
C SER A 167 -6.45 -10.07 -1.06
N GLY A 168 -7.45 -10.64 -0.42
CA GLY A 168 -8.22 -10.01 0.64
C GLY A 168 -7.54 -10.04 2.01
N SER A 169 -6.42 -10.75 2.14
CA SER A 169 -5.59 -10.80 3.36
C SER A 169 -4.15 -11.14 3.01
N VAL A 170 -3.24 -10.97 3.97
CA VAL A 170 -1.81 -11.32 3.82
C VAL A 170 -1.63 -12.82 3.57
N GLU A 171 -2.38 -13.68 4.27
CA GLU A 171 -2.31 -15.13 4.12
C GLU A 171 -2.73 -15.60 2.71
N GLU A 172 -3.63 -14.85 2.06
CA GLU A 172 -4.12 -15.18 0.72
C GLU A 172 -3.14 -14.75 -0.38
N THR A 173 -2.11 -13.95 -0.07
CA THR A 173 -1.12 -13.47 -1.05
C THR A 173 -0.29 -14.59 -1.69
N GLY A 174 -0.21 -15.75 -1.01
CA GLY A 174 0.70 -16.83 -1.41
C GLY A 174 2.17 -16.45 -1.20
N TYR A 175 2.45 -15.85 -0.04
CA TYR A 175 3.80 -15.47 0.37
C TYR A 175 4.75 -16.68 0.37
N VAL A 176 5.91 -16.54 -0.25
CA VAL A 176 6.99 -17.54 -0.28
C VAL A 176 8.30 -16.83 0.06
N TYR A 177 8.89 -17.21 1.19
CA TYR A 177 10.22 -16.75 1.57
C TYR A 177 11.29 -17.39 0.67
N LEU A 178 12.22 -16.60 0.14
CA LEU A 178 13.25 -17.03 -0.82
C LEU A 178 14.68 -16.86 -0.29
N GLY A 179 14.87 -16.24 0.85
CA GLY A 179 16.16 -16.09 1.48
C GLY A 179 16.46 -14.70 2.02
N ASP A 180 17.67 -14.55 2.53
CA ASP A 180 18.14 -13.29 3.09
C ASP A 180 18.67 -12.35 1.99
N VAL A 181 18.55 -11.05 2.22
CA VAL A 181 19.28 -10.04 1.46
C VAL A 181 20.73 -10.04 1.93
N THR A 182 21.67 -10.20 1.01
CA THR A 182 23.11 -10.29 1.29
C THR A 182 23.84 -8.97 0.97
N GLY A 183 25.10 -8.88 1.36
CA GLY A 183 25.93 -7.72 1.00
C GLY A 183 26.07 -7.52 -0.51
N GLU A 184 26.01 -8.59 -1.30
CA GLU A 184 26.07 -8.52 -2.78
C GLU A 184 24.80 -7.88 -3.37
N ASP A 185 23.68 -8.11 -2.73
CA ASP A 185 22.40 -7.50 -3.13
C ASP A 185 22.41 -5.98 -2.91
N LEU A 186 23.20 -5.48 -1.97
CA LEU A 186 23.23 -4.08 -1.59
C LEU A 186 24.24 -3.23 -2.39
N ILE A 187 25.05 -3.85 -3.24
CA ILE A 187 25.97 -3.15 -4.14
C ILE A 187 25.19 -2.72 -5.38
N ILE A 188 24.97 -1.43 -5.57
CA ILE A 188 24.30 -0.83 -6.74
C ILE A 188 25.34 -0.18 -7.65
#